data_6aaed8855cc4373cb3fc91853c9e649b
#
_entry.id   6aaed8855cc4373cb3fc91853c9e649b
#
_cell.length_a   1.000
_cell.length_b   1.000
_cell.length_c   1.000
_cell.angle_alpha   90.00
_cell.angle_beta   90.00
_cell.angle_gamma   90.00
#
_symmetry.space_group_name_H-M   'P 1'
#
loop_
_entity.id
_entity.type
_entity.pdbx_description
1 polymer ?
#
loop_
_entity_poly.entity_id
_entity_poly.type
_entity_poly.pdbx_seq_one_letter_code
_entity_poly.pdbx_strand_id
1 'polypeptide(L)'
;MMKLKSICLPIAVFLTCLSLSACHSAFVQTSIVNHSGGPVQLIEVDYPSASFGTQEIANDATYQYRFKIQDSGPVKITFTGNSNKTYTATGPTLSEGQQGNLTITLEANGKVSWTPQLSGGK
;
A
#
# COMPACT_ATOMS: atom_id res chain seq x y z
N MET A 1 30.38 -36.09 31.21
CA MET A 1 30.89 -36.05 29.85
C MET A 1 29.80 -35.97 28.81
N MET A 2 28.79 -36.78 28.91
CA MET A 2 27.72 -36.73 27.95
C MET A 2 26.88 -35.43 28.02
N LYS A 3 26.94 -34.75 29.15
CA LYS A 3 26.16 -33.51 29.35
C LYS A 3 26.60 -32.36 28.46
N LEU A 4 27.85 -32.37 28.03
CA LEU A 4 28.38 -31.30 27.18
C LEU A 4 27.80 -31.32 25.78
N LYS A 5 27.45 -32.47 25.26
CA LYS A 5 26.93 -32.61 23.90
C LYS A 5 25.52 -32.03 23.77
N SER A 6 24.71 -32.09 24.82
CA SER A 6 23.34 -31.61 24.77
C SER A 6 23.26 -30.09 24.87
N ILE A 7 24.29 -29.39 25.26
CA ILE A 7 24.28 -27.94 25.39
C ILE A 7 24.44 -27.27 24.04
N CYS A 8 25.11 -27.91 23.09
CA CYS A 8 25.35 -27.32 21.77
C CYS A 8 24.10 -27.25 20.88
N LEU A 9 23.17 -28.19 21.04
CA LEU A 9 21.99 -28.29 20.22
C LEU A 9 21.05 -27.07 20.30
N PRO A 10 20.73 -26.55 21.50
CA PRO A 10 19.86 -25.39 21.61
C PRO A 10 20.41 -24.14 20.92
N ILE A 11 21.69 -23.98 20.92
CA ILE A 11 22.35 -22.81 20.31
C ILE A 11 22.21 -22.84 18.81
N ALA A 12 22.35 -24.00 18.19
CA ALA A 12 22.22 -24.15 16.74
C ALA A 12 20.78 -23.83 16.29
N VAL A 13 19.79 -24.29 17.01
CA VAL A 13 18.37 -24.03 16.70
C VAL A 13 18.07 -22.54 16.79
N PHE A 14 18.59 -21.86 17.80
CA PHE A 14 18.38 -20.45 18.00
C PHE A 14 18.90 -19.61 16.82
N LEU A 15 20.09 -19.93 16.33
CA LEU A 15 20.69 -19.24 15.20
C LEU A 15 19.86 -19.40 13.92
N THR A 16 19.28 -20.57 13.71
CA THR A 16 18.43 -20.83 12.56
C THR A 16 17.17 -19.95 12.57
N CYS A 17 16.56 -19.76 13.74
CA CYS A 17 15.39 -18.90 13.87
C CYS A 17 15.70 -17.45 13.56
N LEU A 18 16.86 -16.94 13.97
CA LEU A 18 17.25 -15.56 13.67
C LEU A 18 17.44 -15.33 12.17
N SER A 19 17.95 -16.32 11.45
CA SER A 19 18.10 -16.21 10.00
C SER A 19 16.77 -16.05 9.28
N LEU A 20 15.74 -16.74 9.73
CA LEU A 20 14.41 -16.68 9.11
C LEU A 20 13.72 -15.32 9.31
N SER A 21 13.97 -14.64 10.43
CA SER A 21 13.33 -13.38 10.72
C SER A 21 13.84 -12.21 9.86
N ALA A 22 14.94 -12.39 9.14
CA ALA A 22 15.51 -11.35 8.29
C ALA A 22 14.85 -11.26 6.90
N CYS A 23 14.01 -12.23 6.52
CA CYS A 23 13.41 -12.29 5.19
C CYS A 23 11.99 -11.75 5.22
N HIS A 24 11.76 -10.57 4.64
CA HIS A 24 10.41 -10.04 4.43
C HIS A 24 10.37 -9.18 3.18
N SER A 25 9.18 -9.03 2.61
CA SER A 25 8.97 -8.24 1.41
C SER A 25 8.53 -6.83 1.76
N ALA A 26 8.92 -5.86 0.93
CA ALA A 26 8.52 -4.47 1.09
C ALA A 26 7.16 -4.27 0.42
N PHE A 27 6.17 -3.81 1.18
CA PHE A 27 4.82 -3.53 0.70
C PHE A 27 4.40 -2.12 1.02
N VAL A 28 3.51 -1.57 0.19
CA VAL A 28 2.82 -0.32 0.47
C VAL A 28 1.38 -0.65 0.83
N GLN A 29 0.94 -0.19 2.00
CA GLN A 29 -0.45 -0.29 2.43
C GLN A 29 -1.15 0.99 1.99
N THR A 30 -2.09 0.87 1.06
CA THR A 30 -2.84 2.02 0.55
C THR A 30 -4.20 2.07 1.18
N SER A 31 -4.62 3.28 1.58
CA SER A 31 -5.96 3.54 2.09
C SER A 31 -6.60 4.62 1.25
N ILE A 32 -7.74 4.31 0.63
CA ILE A 32 -8.52 5.30 -0.12
C ILE A 32 -9.68 5.71 0.77
N VAL A 33 -9.66 6.96 1.24
CA VAL A 33 -10.66 7.47 2.18
C VAL A 33 -11.62 8.36 1.40
N ASN A 34 -12.91 8.05 1.46
CA ASN A 34 -13.92 8.83 0.76
C ASN A 34 -14.53 9.89 1.68
N HIS A 35 -14.08 11.14 1.54
CA HIS A 35 -14.63 12.30 2.22
C HIS A 35 -15.32 13.24 1.23
N SER A 36 -15.85 12.71 0.13
CA SER A 36 -16.43 13.53 -0.95
C SER A 36 -17.85 14.01 -0.67
N GLY A 37 -18.51 13.47 0.34
CA GLY A 37 -19.87 13.85 0.66
C GLY A 37 -20.93 12.90 0.13
N GLY A 38 -20.52 11.85 -0.57
CA GLY A 38 -21.42 10.81 -1.09
C GLY A 38 -20.61 9.63 -1.59
N PRO A 39 -21.25 8.56 -2.07
CA PRO A 39 -20.53 7.41 -2.57
C PRO A 39 -19.76 7.75 -3.86
N VAL A 40 -18.60 7.11 -4.05
CA VAL A 40 -17.85 7.17 -5.30
C VAL A 40 -17.83 5.79 -5.91
N GLN A 41 -17.72 5.73 -7.25
CA GLN A 41 -17.82 4.47 -7.99
C GLN A 41 -16.66 4.33 -8.97
N LEU A 42 -16.43 3.09 -9.41
CA LEU A 42 -15.45 2.77 -10.44
C LEU A 42 -14.06 3.35 -10.13
N ILE A 43 -13.60 3.09 -8.93
CA ILE A 43 -12.30 3.58 -8.46
C ILE A 43 -11.20 2.69 -9.03
N GLU A 44 -10.21 3.31 -9.67
CA GLU A 44 -9.04 2.61 -10.17
C GLU A 44 -7.78 3.39 -9.82
N VAL A 45 -6.81 2.70 -9.24
CA VAL A 45 -5.50 3.26 -8.92
C VAL A 45 -4.47 2.59 -9.80
N ASP A 46 -3.78 3.40 -10.60
CA ASP A 46 -2.71 2.93 -11.48
C ASP A 46 -1.37 3.31 -10.87
N TYR A 47 -0.48 2.35 -10.76
CA TYR A 47 0.90 2.59 -10.35
C TYR A 47 1.81 1.94 -11.41
N PRO A 48 3.12 2.24 -11.42
CA PRO A 48 3.94 1.91 -12.60
C PRO A 48 3.90 0.46 -13.08
N SER A 49 3.70 -0.49 -12.19
CA SER A 49 3.76 -1.91 -12.59
C SER A 49 2.39 -2.58 -12.69
N ALA A 50 1.31 -1.94 -12.22
CA ALA A 50 -0.02 -2.58 -12.22
C ALA A 50 -1.11 -1.59 -11.81
N SER A 51 -2.32 -2.10 -11.57
CA SER A 51 -3.43 -1.30 -11.09
C SER A 51 -4.31 -2.14 -10.16
N PHE A 52 -5.09 -1.46 -9.34
CA PHE A 52 -6.12 -2.08 -8.52
C PHE A 52 -7.32 -1.16 -8.42
N GLY A 53 -8.45 -1.69 -8.02
CA GLY A 53 -9.64 -0.87 -7.88
C GLY A 53 -10.78 -1.56 -7.16
N THR A 54 -11.88 -0.82 -7.03
CA THR A 54 -13.09 -1.33 -6.42
C THR A 54 -14.30 -0.66 -7.06
N GLN A 55 -15.46 -1.30 -7.00
CA GLN A 55 -16.67 -0.80 -7.63
C GLN A 55 -17.24 0.43 -6.93
N GLU A 56 -17.16 0.46 -5.61
CA GLU A 56 -17.79 1.55 -4.86
C GLU A 56 -17.12 1.71 -3.50
N ILE A 57 -16.98 2.97 -3.07
CA ILE A 57 -16.59 3.30 -1.69
C ILE A 57 -17.70 4.20 -1.15
N ALA A 58 -18.39 3.76 -0.11
CA ALA A 58 -19.46 4.52 0.51
C ALA A 58 -18.92 5.82 1.12
N ASN A 59 -19.80 6.81 1.32
CA ASN A 59 -19.41 8.05 1.95
C ASN A 59 -18.78 7.78 3.33
N ASP A 60 -17.67 8.43 3.60
CA ASP A 60 -16.89 8.30 4.85
C ASP A 60 -16.30 6.91 5.10
N ALA A 61 -16.33 6.04 4.09
CA ALA A 61 -15.71 4.72 4.17
C ALA A 61 -14.28 4.74 3.62
N THR A 62 -13.53 3.69 3.96
CA THR A 62 -12.15 3.53 3.52
C THR A 62 -12.00 2.18 2.84
N TYR A 63 -11.32 2.18 1.70
CA TYR A 63 -10.94 0.97 0.99
C TYR A 63 -9.44 0.77 1.13
N GLN A 64 -9.00 -0.43 1.48
CA GLN A 64 -7.59 -0.72 1.69
C GLN A 64 -7.09 -1.76 0.69
N TYR A 65 -5.87 -1.55 0.24
CA TYR A 65 -5.21 -2.48 -0.66
C TYR A 65 -3.70 -2.42 -0.43
N ARG A 66 -3.06 -3.57 -0.46
CA ARG A 66 -1.62 -3.68 -0.26
C ARG A 66 -0.95 -4.13 -1.55
N PHE A 67 0.10 -3.44 -1.95
CA PHE A 67 0.81 -3.79 -3.17
C PHE A 67 2.32 -3.58 -3.03
N LYS A 68 3.04 -4.11 -3.99
CA LYS A 68 4.49 -4.02 -4.05
C LYS A 68 4.87 -3.15 -5.24
N ILE A 69 5.75 -2.17 -5.02
CA ILE A 69 6.20 -1.29 -6.10
C ILE A 69 7.36 -1.98 -6.81
N GLN A 70 7.13 -2.39 -8.05
CA GLN A 70 8.13 -3.11 -8.86
C GLN A 70 8.76 -2.25 -9.95
N ASP A 71 8.27 -1.03 -10.12
CA ASP A 71 8.79 -0.06 -11.07
C ASP A 71 8.65 1.33 -10.47
N SER A 72 9.37 2.31 -11.01
CA SER A 72 9.30 3.68 -10.51
C SER A 72 8.48 4.55 -11.45
N GLY A 73 7.68 5.47 -10.88
CA GLY A 73 6.83 6.37 -11.63
C GLY A 73 5.68 6.91 -10.79
N PRO A 74 4.84 7.77 -11.39
CA PRO A 74 3.73 8.37 -10.64
C PRO A 74 2.59 7.39 -10.42
N VAL A 75 1.85 7.62 -9.33
CA VAL A 75 0.58 6.95 -9.08
C VAL A 75 -0.55 7.85 -9.57
N LYS A 76 -1.63 7.25 -10.07
CA LYS A 76 -2.77 7.98 -10.60
C LYS A 76 -4.06 7.31 -10.14
N ILE A 77 -5.09 8.12 -9.86
CA ILE A 77 -6.40 7.60 -9.49
C ILE A 77 -7.46 8.15 -10.42
N THR A 78 -8.43 7.30 -10.78
CA THR A 78 -9.61 7.66 -11.56
C THR A 78 -10.83 7.15 -10.82
N PHE A 79 -11.86 7.98 -10.73
CA PHE A 79 -13.09 7.59 -10.05
C PHE A 79 -14.27 8.41 -10.55
N THR A 80 -15.49 7.90 -10.34
CA THR A 80 -16.73 8.57 -10.70
C THR A 80 -17.40 9.10 -9.44
N GLY A 81 -17.65 10.38 -9.40
CA GLY A 81 -18.26 11.04 -8.26
C GLY A 81 -19.79 11.02 -8.30
N ASN A 82 -20.42 11.72 -7.35
CA ASN A 82 -21.86 11.70 -7.13
C ASN A 82 -22.69 12.15 -8.32
N SER A 83 -22.18 13.04 -9.14
CA SER A 83 -22.90 13.59 -10.30
C SER A 83 -22.58 12.84 -11.58
N ASN A 84 -22.12 11.60 -11.48
CA ASN A 84 -21.68 10.78 -12.61
C ASN A 84 -20.50 11.39 -13.38
N LYS A 85 -19.78 12.27 -12.75
CA LYS A 85 -18.60 12.90 -13.36
C LYS A 85 -17.37 12.09 -13.02
N THR A 86 -16.53 11.83 -14.03
CA THR A 86 -15.29 11.10 -13.85
C THR A 86 -14.15 12.07 -13.59
N TYR A 87 -13.38 11.77 -12.56
CA TYR A 87 -12.21 12.56 -12.16
C TYR A 87 -10.95 11.72 -12.24
N THR A 88 -9.84 12.37 -12.59
CA THR A 88 -8.53 11.74 -12.63
C THR A 88 -7.54 12.66 -11.94
N ALA A 89 -6.70 12.10 -11.08
CA ALA A 89 -5.66 12.86 -10.38
C ALA A 89 -4.35 12.10 -10.41
N THR A 90 -3.26 12.83 -10.56
CA THR A 90 -1.90 12.27 -10.53
C THR A 90 -1.27 12.60 -9.19
N GLY A 91 -0.72 11.60 -8.54
CA GLY A 91 -0.13 11.72 -7.22
C GLY A 91 1.38 11.68 -7.23
N PRO A 92 1.97 11.33 -6.09
CA PRO A 92 3.43 11.32 -5.97
C PRO A 92 4.07 10.24 -6.83
N THR A 93 5.35 10.42 -7.10
CA THR A 93 6.17 9.40 -7.75
C THR A 93 6.57 8.36 -6.71
N LEU A 94 6.32 7.10 -7.06
CA LEU A 94 6.70 5.97 -6.22
C LEU A 94 7.99 5.37 -6.77
N SER A 95 8.81 4.81 -5.89
CA SER A 95 10.08 4.19 -6.27
C SER A 95 10.06 2.70 -5.95
N GLU A 96 10.68 1.92 -6.82
CA GLU A 96 10.77 0.48 -6.63
C GLU A 96 11.34 0.15 -5.26
N GLY A 97 10.69 -0.78 -4.54
CA GLY A 97 11.16 -1.24 -3.24
C GLY A 97 10.74 -0.39 -2.04
N GLN A 98 9.99 0.68 -2.26
CA GLN A 98 9.47 1.47 -1.13
C GLN A 98 8.46 0.68 -0.31
N GLN A 99 8.36 1.01 0.96
CA GLN A 99 7.41 0.40 1.88
C GLN A 99 6.81 1.46 2.80
N GLY A 100 5.66 1.15 3.37
CA GLY A 100 4.98 2.05 4.29
C GLY A 100 3.52 2.22 3.93
N ASN A 101 3.01 3.44 4.11
CA ASN A 101 1.59 3.74 3.92
C ASN A 101 1.40 4.86 2.89
N LEU A 102 0.36 4.73 2.10
CA LEU A 102 -0.07 5.78 1.18
C LEU A 102 -1.56 6.00 1.41
N THR A 103 -1.93 7.20 1.86
CA THR A 103 -3.33 7.55 2.05
C THR A 103 -3.77 8.46 0.90
N ILE A 104 -4.87 8.09 0.25
CA ILE A 104 -5.49 8.86 -0.83
C ILE A 104 -6.84 9.30 -0.32
N THR A 105 -7.05 10.60 -0.17
CA THR A 105 -8.31 11.13 0.33
C THR A 105 -9.08 11.79 -0.81
N LEU A 106 -10.29 11.27 -1.07
CA LEU A 106 -11.18 11.82 -2.07
C LEU A 106 -12.05 12.87 -1.41
N GLU A 107 -11.94 14.11 -1.86
CA GLU A 107 -12.66 15.23 -1.28
C GLU A 107 -13.74 15.72 -2.25
N ALA A 108 -14.53 16.71 -1.81
CA ALA A 108 -15.61 17.26 -2.62
C ALA A 108 -15.07 17.80 -3.95
N ASN A 109 -15.93 17.74 -4.98
CA ASN A 109 -15.66 18.28 -6.31
C ASN A 109 -14.47 17.63 -7.04
N GLY A 110 -14.20 16.36 -6.72
CA GLY A 110 -13.16 15.60 -7.39
C GLY A 110 -11.74 15.93 -6.93
N LYS A 111 -11.60 16.69 -5.88
CA LYS A 111 -10.27 17.00 -5.34
C LYS A 111 -9.69 15.76 -4.65
N VAL A 112 -8.40 15.54 -4.81
CA VAL A 112 -7.69 14.40 -4.23
C VAL A 112 -6.49 14.89 -3.44
N SER A 113 -6.38 14.41 -2.21
CA SER A 113 -5.22 14.68 -1.35
C SER A 113 -4.41 13.42 -1.18
N TRP A 114 -3.09 13.55 -1.24
CA TRP A 114 -2.15 12.44 -1.15
C TRP A 114 -1.28 12.58 0.09
N THR A 115 -1.20 11.53 0.89
CA THR A 115 -0.38 11.54 2.11
C THR A 115 0.52 10.30 2.10
N PRO A 116 1.72 10.40 1.51
CA PRO A 116 2.66 9.28 1.52
C PRO A 116 3.48 9.30 2.81
N GLN A 117 3.67 8.11 3.38
CA GLN A 117 4.56 7.86 4.52
C GLN A 117 5.40 6.65 4.15
N LEU A 118 6.29 6.84 3.21
CA LEU A 118 7.06 5.78 2.58
C LEU A 118 8.54 5.91 2.88
N SER A 119 9.22 4.77 2.93
CA SER A 119 10.66 4.74 3.17
C SER A 119 11.28 3.70 2.26
N GLY A 120 12.62 3.78 2.09
CA GLY A 120 13.34 2.88 1.23
C GLY A 120 13.21 3.25 -0.23
N GLY A 121 13.42 2.26 -1.08
CA GLY A 121 13.34 2.45 -2.52
C GLY A 121 14.69 2.72 -3.16
N LYS A 122 14.70 2.71 -4.49
CA LYS A 122 15.92 2.88 -5.29
C LYS A 122 15.94 4.18 -6.04
#